data_a029a1ebc3d99bba03abe4b9aa417726
#
_entry.id   a029a1ebc3d99bba03abe4b9aa417726
#
_cell.length_a   1.000
_cell.length_b   1.000
_cell.length_c   1.000
_cell.angle_alpha   90.00
_cell.angle_beta   90.00
_cell.angle_gamma   90.00
#
_symmetry.space_group_name_H-M   'P 1'
#
loop_
_entity.id
_entity.type
_entity.pdbx_description
1 polymer ?
#
loop_
_entity_poly.entity_id
_entity_poly.type
_entity_poly.pdbx_seq_one_letter_code
_entity_poly.pdbx_strand_id
1 'polypeptide(L)'
;MLSKAIRLESARSGICKCVTFGCSKPWKEIQAGHFVGGRTNGILFDERGIFPQCYACNVCRQGMGPEYTVFMLENYGQGLVDELIQKRRQAVKFTATELKEMIEGYKLRIKEAGGTL
;
A
#
# COMPACT_ATOMS: atom_id res chain seq x y z
N MET A 1 10.34 3.79 -0.55
CA MET A 1 10.18 3.88 -2.02
C MET A 1 8.88 3.29 -2.54
N LEU A 2 8.50 2.11 -2.11
CA LEU A 2 7.24 1.52 -2.53
C LEU A 2 6.03 2.41 -2.17
N SER A 3 5.99 2.93 -0.94
CA SER A 3 4.95 3.86 -0.51
C SER A 3 4.83 5.06 -1.46
N LYS A 4 5.94 5.65 -1.85
CA LYS A 4 5.96 6.79 -2.78
C LYS A 4 5.44 6.39 -4.16
N ALA A 5 5.84 5.22 -4.67
CA ALA A 5 5.36 4.72 -5.95
C ALA A 5 3.84 4.51 -5.94
N ILE A 6 3.31 3.87 -4.91
CA ILE A 6 1.88 3.60 -4.76
C ILE A 6 1.08 4.92 -4.71
N ARG A 7 1.53 5.88 -3.92
CA ARG A 7 0.83 7.17 -3.78
C ARG A 7 0.83 7.95 -5.10
N LEU A 8 1.95 7.99 -5.79
CA LEU A 8 2.05 8.66 -7.10
C LEU A 8 1.17 7.99 -8.15
N GLU A 9 1.21 6.67 -8.23
CA GLU A 9 0.41 5.92 -9.21
C GLU A 9 -1.08 5.99 -8.92
N SER A 10 -1.47 6.14 -7.66
CA SER A 10 -2.86 6.27 -7.25
C SER A 10 -3.40 7.70 -7.41
N ALA A 11 -2.52 8.68 -7.60
CA ALA A 11 -2.93 10.08 -7.68
C ALA A 11 -3.62 10.40 -9.01
N ARG A 12 -4.63 11.25 -8.92
CA ARG A 12 -5.27 11.87 -10.07
C ARG A 12 -5.07 13.37 -9.95
N SER A 13 -4.34 13.96 -10.89
CA SER A 13 -3.94 15.36 -10.83
C SER A 13 -3.27 15.72 -9.49
N GLY A 14 -2.41 14.83 -9.01
CA GLY A 14 -1.67 14.99 -7.76
C GLY A 14 -2.45 14.70 -6.48
N ILE A 15 -3.72 14.31 -6.58
CA ILE A 15 -4.60 14.06 -5.42
C ILE A 15 -4.93 12.58 -5.30
N CYS A 16 -4.80 12.06 -4.08
CA CYS A 16 -5.21 10.70 -3.74
C CYS A 16 -6.45 10.70 -2.86
N LYS A 17 -7.31 9.71 -3.04
CA LYS A 17 -8.46 9.48 -2.18
C LYS A 17 -8.13 8.41 -1.15
N CYS A 18 -8.42 8.69 0.14
CA CYS A 18 -8.30 7.70 1.20
C CYS A 18 -9.32 6.58 0.98
N VAL A 19 -8.87 5.33 0.96
CA VAL A 19 -9.75 4.19 0.65
C VAL A 19 -10.72 3.83 1.79
N THR A 20 -10.44 4.26 3.02
CA THR A 20 -11.25 3.90 4.18
C THR A 20 -12.21 4.98 4.66
N PHE A 21 -11.93 6.25 4.38
CA PHE A 21 -12.79 7.34 4.82
C PHE A 21 -13.27 8.24 3.69
N GLY A 22 -12.69 8.13 2.51
CA GLY A 22 -13.08 8.91 1.35
C GLY A 22 -12.59 10.35 1.33
N CYS A 23 -11.77 10.78 2.27
CA CYS A 23 -11.14 12.09 2.21
C CYS A 23 -10.07 12.11 1.11
N SER A 24 -9.81 13.28 0.53
CA SER A 24 -8.81 13.46 -0.51
C SER A 24 -7.68 14.35 -0.01
N LYS A 25 -6.45 13.99 -0.36
CA LYS A 25 -5.23 14.70 0.03
C LYS A 25 -4.24 14.69 -1.12
N PRO A 26 -3.37 15.72 -1.23
CA PRO A 26 -2.24 15.63 -2.14
C PRO A 26 -1.41 14.37 -1.86
N TRP A 27 -0.83 13.78 -2.88
CA TRP A 27 -0.09 12.53 -2.73
C TRP A 27 1.08 12.63 -1.73
N LYS A 28 1.64 13.83 -1.54
CA LYS A 28 2.71 14.06 -0.57
C LYS A 28 2.22 14.04 0.88
N GLU A 29 0.94 14.29 1.10
CA GLU A 29 0.35 14.39 2.44
C GLU A 29 -0.43 13.14 2.83
N ILE A 30 -0.68 12.22 1.90
CA ILE A 30 -1.36 10.96 2.19
C ILE A 30 -0.33 9.87 2.46
N GLN A 31 -0.76 8.79 3.09
CA GLN A 31 0.11 7.66 3.40
C GLN A 31 -0.30 6.42 2.61
N ALA A 32 0.59 5.45 2.52
CA ALA A 32 0.27 4.14 1.98
C ALA A 32 -0.03 3.21 3.16
N GLY A 33 -1.31 2.87 3.32
CA GLY A 33 -1.77 2.03 4.42
C GLY A 33 -1.87 0.57 4.01
N HIS A 34 -1.32 -0.33 4.85
CA HIS A 34 -1.42 -1.76 4.64
C HIS A 34 -2.75 -2.27 5.19
N PHE A 35 -3.49 -3.03 4.38
CA PHE A 35 -4.71 -3.69 4.83
C PHE A 35 -4.39 -4.72 5.92
N VAL A 36 -3.40 -5.57 5.71
CA VAL A 36 -2.93 -6.53 6.72
C VAL A 36 -1.70 -5.95 7.40
N GLY A 37 -1.80 -5.70 8.71
CA GLY A 37 -0.69 -5.21 9.50
C GLY A 37 0.35 -6.28 9.74
N GLY A 38 1.54 -5.85 10.13
CA GLY A 38 2.68 -6.72 10.41
C GLY A 38 3.91 -6.29 9.64
N ARG A 39 5.06 -6.84 10.02
CA ARG A 39 6.34 -6.48 9.43
C ARG A 39 7.03 -7.66 8.75
N THR A 40 6.30 -8.71 8.45
CA THR A 40 6.86 -9.83 7.68
C THR A 40 7.05 -9.40 6.23
N ASN A 41 8.14 -9.83 5.62
CA ASN A 41 8.46 -9.45 4.24
C ASN A 41 7.36 -9.83 3.24
N GLY A 42 6.64 -10.93 3.49
CA GLY A 42 5.57 -11.36 2.61
C GLY A 42 4.42 -10.38 2.51
N ILE A 43 4.13 -9.62 3.59
CA ILE A 43 3.05 -8.64 3.63
C ILE A 43 3.57 -7.23 3.35
N LEU A 44 4.75 -6.90 3.88
CA LEU A 44 5.30 -5.54 3.79
C LEU A 44 5.43 -5.04 2.36
N PHE A 45 5.73 -5.93 1.42
CA PHE A 45 5.94 -5.59 0.01
C PHE A 45 4.86 -6.13 -0.93
N ASP A 46 3.77 -6.68 -0.40
CA ASP A 46 2.66 -7.15 -1.24
C ASP A 46 1.70 -6.00 -1.53
N GLU A 47 1.84 -5.41 -2.71
CA GLU A 47 1.10 -4.23 -3.12
C GLU A 47 -0.40 -4.42 -3.25
N ARG A 48 -0.85 -5.66 -3.37
CA ARG A 48 -2.29 -5.96 -3.49
C ARG A 48 -3.07 -5.54 -2.26
N GLY A 49 -2.39 -5.36 -1.13
CA GLY A 49 -2.98 -4.91 0.12
C GLY A 49 -2.48 -3.54 0.59
N ILE A 50 -1.94 -2.70 -0.31
CA ILE A 50 -1.40 -1.39 0.05
C ILE A 50 -2.08 -0.31 -0.80
N PHE A 51 -2.81 0.59 -0.13
CA PHE A 51 -3.58 1.65 -0.80
C PHE A 51 -3.45 2.96 -0.05
N PRO A 52 -3.76 4.11 -0.70
CA PRO A 52 -3.71 5.40 -0.01
C PRO A 52 -4.66 5.46 1.18
N GLN A 53 -4.15 5.92 2.32
CA GLN A 53 -4.93 6.22 3.52
C GLN A 53 -4.45 7.53 4.11
N CYS A 54 -5.40 8.38 4.57
CA CYS A 54 -5.01 9.61 5.26
C CYS A 54 -4.41 9.27 6.64
N TYR A 55 -3.65 10.20 7.18
CA TYR A 55 -2.98 10.02 8.49
C TYR A 55 -3.98 9.66 9.59
N ALA A 56 -5.13 10.32 9.62
CA ALA A 56 -6.15 10.06 10.63
C ALA A 56 -6.62 8.60 10.60
N CYS A 57 -6.88 8.04 9.42
CA CYS A 57 -7.30 6.64 9.28
C CYS A 57 -6.16 5.67 9.55
N ASN A 58 -4.99 5.92 8.95
CA ASN A 58 -3.86 4.98 9.03
C ASN A 58 -3.23 4.93 10.42
N VAL A 59 -3.07 6.06 11.08
CA VAL A 59 -2.38 6.15 12.37
C VAL A 59 -3.34 6.35 13.53
N CYS A 60 -4.13 7.43 13.51
CA CYS A 60 -4.98 7.78 14.65
C CYS A 60 -6.12 6.79 14.89
N ARG A 61 -6.63 6.17 13.85
CA ARG A 61 -7.71 5.18 13.90
C ARG A 61 -7.21 3.75 13.63
N GLN A 62 -5.92 3.53 13.80
CA GLN A 62 -5.28 2.20 13.72
C GLN A 62 -5.55 1.47 12.41
N GLY A 63 -5.62 2.19 11.28
CA GLY A 63 -5.76 1.61 9.96
C GLY A 63 -7.20 1.37 9.51
N MET A 64 -8.21 1.65 10.35
CA MET A 64 -9.62 1.47 9.99
C MET A 64 -9.92 0.05 9.48
N GLY A 65 -9.53 -0.96 10.26
CA GLY A 65 -9.61 -2.37 9.86
C GLY A 65 -10.94 -2.81 9.27
N PRO A 66 -12.11 -2.59 9.96
CA PRO A 66 -13.41 -2.97 9.40
C PRO A 66 -13.73 -2.30 8.08
N GLU A 67 -13.50 -1.00 7.96
CA GLU A 67 -13.78 -0.23 6.75
C GLU A 67 -12.83 -0.64 5.61
N TYR A 68 -11.58 -0.94 5.92
CA TYR A 68 -10.60 -1.41 4.95
C TYR A 68 -10.99 -2.80 4.43
N THR A 69 -11.50 -3.66 5.32
CA THR A 69 -12.00 -4.98 4.93
C THR A 69 -13.14 -4.87 3.93
N VAL A 70 -14.11 -3.97 4.18
CA VAL A 70 -15.22 -3.73 3.25
C VAL A 70 -14.68 -3.28 1.89
N PHE A 71 -13.75 -2.33 1.87
CA PHE A 71 -13.11 -1.87 0.63
C PHE A 71 -12.48 -3.04 -0.14
N MET A 72 -11.73 -3.88 0.54
CA MET A 72 -11.04 -5.02 -0.08
C MET A 72 -12.03 -6.04 -0.64
N LEU A 73 -13.07 -6.38 0.13
CA LEU A 73 -14.09 -7.34 -0.29
C LEU A 73 -14.88 -6.86 -1.49
N GLU A 74 -15.26 -5.59 -1.51
CA GLU A 74 -16.04 -5.00 -2.59
C GLU A 74 -15.24 -4.90 -3.90
N ASN A 75 -13.93 -4.63 -3.82
CA ASN A 75 -13.11 -4.40 -5.00
C ASN A 75 -12.32 -5.62 -5.47
N TYR A 76 -11.98 -6.55 -4.57
CA TYR A 76 -11.07 -7.65 -4.88
C TYR A 76 -11.60 -9.03 -4.47
N GLY A 77 -12.56 -9.10 -3.56
CA GLY A 77 -13.19 -10.35 -3.14
C GLY A 77 -12.49 -11.08 -2.00
N GLN A 78 -13.17 -12.09 -1.47
CA GLN A 78 -12.74 -12.86 -0.30
C GLN A 78 -11.45 -13.62 -0.53
N GLY A 79 -11.24 -14.15 -1.73
CA GLY A 79 -10.04 -14.93 -2.04
C GLY A 79 -8.75 -14.18 -1.80
N LEU A 80 -8.67 -12.94 -2.28
CA LEU A 80 -7.48 -12.10 -2.05
C LEU A 80 -7.32 -11.73 -0.58
N VAL A 81 -8.42 -11.41 0.09
CA VAL A 81 -8.38 -11.10 1.54
C VAL A 81 -7.79 -12.28 2.32
N ASP A 82 -8.26 -13.48 2.06
CA ASP A 82 -7.77 -14.68 2.72
C ASP A 82 -6.28 -14.93 2.42
N GLU A 83 -5.88 -14.75 1.17
CA GLU A 83 -4.49 -14.92 0.75
C GLU A 83 -3.55 -13.96 1.48
N LEU A 84 -3.93 -12.68 1.58
CA LEU A 84 -3.13 -11.66 2.25
C LEU A 84 -3.02 -11.95 3.77
N ILE A 85 -4.11 -12.37 4.41
CA ILE A 85 -4.10 -12.73 5.82
C ILE A 85 -3.16 -13.92 6.06
N GLN A 86 -3.17 -14.90 5.17
CA GLN A 86 -2.29 -16.07 5.25
C GLN A 86 -0.83 -15.70 5.04
N LYS A 87 -0.54 -14.80 4.11
CA LYS A 87 0.82 -14.35 3.83
C LYS A 87 1.51 -13.72 5.03
N ARG A 88 0.77 -13.11 5.94
CA ARG A 88 1.32 -12.55 7.17
C ARG A 88 2.08 -13.58 8.00
N ARG A 89 1.69 -14.85 7.89
CA ARG A 89 2.26 -15.96 8.66
C ARG A 89 3.39 -16.68 7.93
N GLN A 90 3.66 -16.35 6.68
CA GLN A 90 4.67 -17.01 5.88
C GLN A 90 6.03 -16.36 6.10
N ALA A 91 7.04 -17.19 6.25
CA ALA A 91 8.43 -16.74 6.32
C ALA A 91 8.92 -16.51 4.89
N VAL A 92 9.13 -15.24 4.53
CA VAL A 92 9.65 -14.85 3.22
C VAL A 92 10.98 -14.14 3.45
N LYS A 93 12.02 -14.60 2.75
CA LYS A 93 13.33 -13.95 2.79
C LYS A 93 13.69 -13.51 1.38
N PHE A 94 14.09 -12.25 1.25
CA PHE A 94 14.62 -11.71 0.01
C PHE A 94 16.14 -11.70 0.07
N THR A 95 16.77 -12.10 -1.03
CA THR A 95 18.23 -11.96 -1.16
C THR A 95 18.60 -10.48 -1.36
N ALA A 96 19.87 -10.16 -1.15
CA ALA A 96 20.35 -8.79 -1.40
C ALA A 96 20.11 -8.38 -2.85
N THR A 97 20.28 -9.30 -3.80
CA THR A 97 20.03 -9.04 -5.23
C THR A 97 18.56 -8.76 -5.49
N GLU A 98 17.65 -9.56 -4.91
CA GLU A 98 16.20 -9.34 -5.04
C GLU A 98 15.78 -7.97 -4.49
N LEU A 99 16.28 -7.60 -3.31
CA LEU A 99 15.98 -6.29 -2.71
C LEU A 99 16.47 -5.14 -3.59
N LYS A 100 17.66 -5.29 -4.17
CA LYS A 100 18.24 -4.29 -5.07
C LYS A 100 17.38 -4.13 -6.33
N GLU A 101 16.94 -5.23 -6.92
CA GLU A 101 16.05 -5.23 -8.08
C GLU A 101 14.71 -4.58 -7.76
N MET A 102 14.15 -4.86 -6.58
CA MET A 102 12.91 -4.24 -6.12
C MET A 102 13.07 -2.72 -6.01
N ILE A 103 14.16 -2.25 -5.41
CA ILE A 103 14.44 -0.82 -5.27
C ILE A 103 14.54 -0.15 -6.63
N GLU A 104 15.27 -0.75 -7.58
CA GLU A 104 15.39 -0.21 -8.93
C GLU A 104 14.04 -0.16 -9.65
N GLY A 105 13.21 -1.18 -9.47
CA GLY A 105 11.85 -1.21 -9.99
C GLY A 105 10.98 -0.08 -9.42
N TYR A 106 11.07 0.18 -8.12
CA TYR A 106 10.32 1.27 -7.49
C TYR A 106 10.80 2.64 -7.97
N LYS A 107 12.10 2.83 -8.13
CA LYS A 107 12.66 4.07 -8.67
C LYS A 107 12.12 4.36 -10.08
N LEU A 108 12.09 3.34 -10.92
CA LEU A 108 11.55 3.47 -12.27
C LEU A 108 10.07 3.85 -12.27
N ARG A 109 9.27 3.19 -11.44
CA ARG A 109 7.84 3.49 -11.30
C ARG A 109 7.59 4.92 -10.82
N ILE A 110 8.37 5.38 -9.84
CA ILE A 110 8.28 6.77 -9.35
C ILE A 110 8.57 7.74 -10.49
N LYS A 111 9.59 7.49 -11.26
CA LYS A 111 9.99 8.32 -12.38
C LYS A 111 8.92 8.37 -13.48
N GLU A 112 8.37 7.22 -13.84
CA GLU A 112 7.30 7.09 -14.84
C GLU A 112 6.01 7.76 -14.38
N ALA A 113 5.76 7.79 -13.08
CA ALA A 113 4.59 8.46 -12.50
C ALA A 113 4.79 9.98 -12.32
N GLY A 114 5.91 10.52 -12.77
CA GLY A 114 6.20 11.95 -12.71
C GLY A 114 6.84 12.44 -11.41
N GLY A 115 7.25 11.52 -10.54
CA GLY A 115 7.94 11.87 -9.30
C GLY A 115 9.45 12.04 -9.48
N THR A 116 10.08 12.60 -8.45
CA THR A 116 11.53 12.69 -8.37
C THR A 116 12.06 11.77 -7.28
N LEU A 117 13.23 11.24 -7.50
CA LEU A 117 13.87 10.33 -6.55
C LEU A 117 14.46 11.08 -5.35
#